data_fe43c483b69e37e4588c971a489c5305
#
_entry.id   fe43c483b69e37e4588c971a489c5305
#
_cell.length_a   1.000
_cell.length_b   1.000
_cell.length_c   1.000
_cell.angle_alpha   90.00
_cell.angle_beta   90.00
_cell.angle_gamma   90.00
#
_symmetry.space_group_name_H-M   'P 1'
#
loop_
_entity.id
_entity.type
_entity.pdbx_description
1 polymer ?
#
loop_
_entity_poly.entity_id
_entity_poly.type
_entity_poly.pdbx_seq_one_letter_code
_entity_poly.pdbx_strand_id
1 'polypeptide(L)'
;MMRFSLNNWKYPMILLFSIGISSIGVWVYFIALNLIVFQMTGSALAVAALYLIRPLATIVTNWWCGSVIDRMNKKRLMIGLDVIQGGLITLLAIASSSLWLIYVLVFFIHMAASVYHPTSMSYITRLIPAHHRQRFNSLRSLLDSGAFFIGPAITGVLFLIGTPVYAIIINAGALFFSAVVTCFMPNVEKEQKQKKVKKTKRMSLHLLKDDWRFVISFSRMHVYVISVYVLFSGFIVMQTAIDSLEVAFSKEVLLLTDSEYGFLVSLAGAGILVGSFLNVAFAKKWGISYLIGIGSVFVAVGYLIFAFSSSFVIASVGVFVLALANAFANTGFMTFYQNNIPVEVMGRIASLYGLVEAALIISMTTTFAVAAQFFSVKLVVAFGAILTLVLTLVLCAINLFPRKQAYYVGAPIEEKG
;
A
#
# COMPACT_ATOMS: atom_id res chain seq x y z
N MET A 1 -15.72 -6.13 37.34
CA MET A 1 -15.23 -7.13 36.38
C MET A 1 -16.23 -7.26 35.25
N MET A 2 -16.14 -6.48 34.18
CA MET A 2 -16.92 -6.75 32.96
C MET A 2 -16.23 -7.91 32.24
N ARG A 3 -16.74 -9.13 32.39
CA ARG A 3 -16.46 -10.23 31.49
C ARG A 3 -16.94 -9.80 30.10
N PHE A 4 -16.02 -9.42 29.22
CA PHE A 4 -16.34 -9.28 27.80
C PHE A 4 -16.88 -10.65 27.35
N SER A 5 -18.16 -10.73 27.11
CA SER A 5 -18.77 -11.90 26.49
C SER A 5 -18.09 -12.11 25.15
N LEU A 6 -17.42 -13.25 25.00
CA LEU A 6 -16.59 -13.65 23.83
C LEU A 6 -17.37 -13.69 22.50
N ASN A 7 -18.66 -13.38 22.53
CA ASN A 7 -19.57 -13.42 21.39
C ASN A 7 -20.05 -12.03 20.90
N ASN A 8 -19.52 -10.93 21.44
CA ASN A 8 -20.03 -9.62 21.10
C ASN A 8 -19.19 -8.95 19.99
N TRP A 9 -19.62 -9.10 18.75
CA TRP A 9 -19.04 -8.45 17.55
C TRP A 9 -19.30 -6.94 17.49
N LYS A 10 -19.95 -6.34 18.48
CA LYS A 10 -20.27 -4.91 18.50
C LYS A 10 -19.05 -4.01 18.30
N TYR A 11 -18.02 -4.17 19.11
CA TYR A 11 -16.81 -3.34 18.98
C TYR A 11 -15.99 -3.63 17.72
N PRO A 12 -15.77 -4.90 17.32
CA PRO A 12 -15.17 -5.21 16.03
C PRO A 12 -15.89 -4.56 14.84
N MET A 13 -17.22 -4.59 14.81
CA MET A 13 -18.01 -4.00 13.72
C MET A 13 -17.95 -2.47 13.71
N ILE A 14 -18.02 -1.82 14.87
CA ILE A 14 -17.87 -0.36 14.99
C ILE A 14 -16.47 0.06 14.49
N LEU A 15 -15.43 -0.69 14.84
CA LEU A 15 -14.07 -0.42 14.38
C LEU A 15 -13.91 -0.63 12.86
N LEU A 16 -14.47 -1.71 12.30
CA LEU A 16 -14.49 -1.95 10.86
C LEU A 16 -15.20 -0.82 10.10
N PHE A 17 -16.35 -0.37 10.60
CA PHE A 17 -17.09 0.74 10.01
C PHE A 17 -16.24 2.03 9.99
N SER A 18 -15.58 2.35 11.11
CA SER A 18 -14.65 3.49 11.19
C SER A 18 -13.48 3.37 10.21
N ILE A 19 -12.85 2.18 10.14
CA ILE A 19 -11.76 1.90 9.19
C ILE A 19 -12.24 2.09 7.76
N GLY A 20 -13.42 1.57 7.41
CA GLY A 20 -13.98 1.69 6.05
C GLY A 20 -14.17 3.15 5.62
N ILE A 21 -14.77 3.99 6.49
CA ILE A 21 -14.96 5.41 6.22
C ILE A 21 -13.60 6.13 6.05
N SER A 22 -12.64 5.85 6.96
CA SER A 22 -11.31 6.45 6.86
C SER A 22 -10.58 6.00 5.60
N SER A 23 -10.67 4.72 5.22
CA SER A 23 -10.05 4.20 4.00
C SER A 23 -10.63 4.87 2.74
N ILE A 24 -11.95 5.09 2.67
CA ILE A 24 -12.58 5.84 1.57
C ILE A 24 -12.03 7.28 1.55
N GLY A 25 -12.00 7.97 2.70
CA GLY A 25 -11.46 9.32 2.81
C GLY A 25 -10.02 9.44 2.31
N VAL A 26 -9.17 8.47 2.63
CA VAL A 26 -7.77 8.42 2.17
C VAL A 26 -7.67 8.34 0.65
N TRP A 27 -8.48 7.50 -0.01
CA TRP A 27 -8.47 7.39 -1.48
C TRP A 27 -9.04 8.65 -2.16
N VAL A 28 -10.12 9.23 -1.60
CA VAL A 28 -10.69 10.50 -2.07
C VAL A 28 -9.63 11.62 -2.00
N TYR A 29 -8.95 11.73 -0.87
CA TYR A 29 -7.87 12.68 -0.66
C TYR A 29 -6.68 12.47 -1.60
N PHE A 30 -6.24 11.21 -1.77
CA PHE A 30 -5.08 10.87 -2.59
C PHE A 30 -5.25 11.30 -4.05
N ILE A 31 -6.40 11.01 -4.65
CA ILE A 31 -6.71 11.38 -6.03
C ILE A 31 -6.79 12.91 -6.16
N ALA A 32 -7.49 13.58 -5.23
CA ALA A 32 -7.60 15.04 -5.24
C ALA A 32 -6.24 15.73 -5.11
N LEU A 33 -5.37 15.23 -4.23
CA LEU A 33 -4.05 15.80 -4.01
C LEU A 33 -3.16 15.71 -5.26
N ASN A 34 -3.16 14.55 -5.94
CA ASN A 34 -2.43 14.38 -7.18
C ASN A 34 -2.90 15.38 -8.26
N LEU A 35 -4.21 15.56 -8.40
CA LEU A 35 -4.78 16.53 -9.35
C LEU A 35 -4.46 17.98 -8.98
N ILE A 36 -4.58 18.37 -7.71
CA ILE A 36 -4.24 19.72 -7.24
C ILE A 36 -2.79 20.06 -7.58
N VAL A 37 -1.86 19.16 -7.24
CA VAL A 37 -0.43 19.40 -7.53
C VAL A 37 -0.18 19.47 -9.03
N PHE A 38 -0.83 18.62 -9.83
CA PHE A 38 -0.70 18.66 -11.27
C PHE A 38 -1.28 19.96 -11.87
N GLN A 39 -2.47 20.37 -11.46
CA GLN A 39 -3.12 21.63 -11.90
C GLN A 39 -2.29 22.88 -11.55
N MET A 40 -1.63 22.87 -10.36
CA MET A 40 -0.79 24.00 -9.92
C MET A 40 0.51 24.11 -10.71
N THR A 41 1.09 22.99 -11.16
CA THR A 41 2.47 22.95 -11.66
C THR A 41 2.58 22.55 -13.12
N GLY A 42 1.60 21.85 -13.68
CA GLY A 42 1.69 21.20 -15.00
C GLY A 42 2.84 20.18 -15.07
N SER A 43 3.37 19.71 -13.93
CA SER A 43 4.60 18.92 -13.87
C SER A 43 4.39 17.52 -13.29
N ALA A 44 4.69 16.50 -14.09
CA ALA A 44 4.74 15.11 -13.64
C ALA A 44 5.75 14.92 -12.49
N LEU A 45 6.87 15.67 -12.49
CA LEU A 45 7.87 15.62 -11.43
C LEU A 45 7.29 16.09 -10.08
N ALA A 46 6.47 17.14 -10.09
CA ALA A 46 5.81 17.63 -8.88
C ALA A 46 4.83 16.58 -8.31
N VAL A 47 4.08 15.90 -9.15
CA VAL A 47 3.20 14.81 -8.71
C VAL A 47 4.01 13.62 -8.20
N ALA A 48 5.06 13.21 -8.92
CA ALA A 48 5.94 12.13 -8.51
C ALA A 48 6.58 12.38 -7.13
N ALA A 49 6.86 13.63 -6.77
CA ALA A 49 7.37 13.99 -5.44
C ALA A 49 6.43 13.55 -4.30
N LEU A 50 5.11 13.53 -4.52
CA LEU A 50 4.16 13.02 -3.52
C LEU A 50 4.37 11.53 -3.22
N TYR A 51 4.70 10.73 -4.23
CA TYR A 51 5.01 9.30 -4.07
C TYR A 51 6.32 9.07 -3.30
N LEU A 52 7.27 10.02 -3.37
CA LEU A 52 8.54 9.95 -2.64
C LEU A 52 8.40 10.34 -1.16
N ILE A 53 7.46 11.22 -0.84
CA ILE A 53 7.26 11.73 0.53
C ILE A 53 6.88 10.59 1.48
N ARG A 54 6.02 9.67 1.06
CA ARG A 54 5.55 8.56 1.90
C ARG A 54 6.69 7.65 2.38
N PRO A 55 7.55 7.06 1.52
CA PRO A 55 8.67 6.26 1.97
C PRO A 55 9.68 7.06 2.81
N LEU A 56 9.94 8.33 2.47
CA LEU A 56 10.81 9.20 3.26
C LEU A 56 10.28 9.42 4.68
N ALA A 57 8.98 9.77 4.81
CA ALA A 57 8.34 9.93 6.11
C ALA A 57 8.39 8.65 6.94
N THR A 58 8.19 7.48 6.30
CA THR A 58 8.25 6.18 6.96
C THR A 58 9.66 5.87 7.48
N ILE A 59 10.70 6.12 6.69
CA ILE A 59 12.09 5.94 7.09
C ILE A 59 12.39 6.80 8.33
N VAL A 60 12.09 8.10 8.27
CA VAL A 60 12.33 9.03 9.39
C VAL A 60 11.54 8.62 10.64
N THR A 61 10.30 8.15 10.46
CA THR A 61 9.43 7.80 11.60
C THR A 61 9.86 6.50 12.26
N ASN A 62 10.31 5.50 11.52
CA ASN A 62 10.65 4.17 12.03
C ASN A 62 11.77 4.19 13.09
N TRP A 63 12.61 5.21 13.09
CA TRP A 63 13.70 5.34 14.07
C TRP A 63 13.20 5.49 15.52
N TRP A 64 12.03 6.08 15.72
CA TRP A 64 11.54 6.42 17.05
C TRP A 64 10.14 5.88 17.37
N CYS A 65 9.33 5.58 16.37
CA CYS A 65 7.91 5.25 16.54
C CYS A 65 7.69 4.01 17.42
N GLY A 66 8.53 2.98 17.31
CA GLY A 66 8.41 1.77 18.13
C GLY A 66 8.44 2.05 19.63
N SER A 67 9.37 2.93 20.07
CA SER A 67 9.47 3.32 21.48
C SER A 67 8.25 4.09 21.98
N VAL A 68 7.66 4.94 21.13
CA VAL A 68 6.43 5.69 21.45
C VAL A 68 5.24 4.74 21.54
N ILE A 69 5.09 3.87 20.54
CA ILE A 69 4.00 2.89 20.51
C ILE A 69 4.04 1.99 21.74
N ASP A 70 5.20 1.48 22.14
CA ASP A 70 5.30 0.55 23.27
C ASP A 70 4.95 1.20 24.62
N ARG A 71 5.22 2.50 24.77
CA ARG A 71 5.02 3.22 26.04
C ARG A 71 3.65 3.88 26.20
N MET A 72 3.01 4.26 25.08
CA MET A 72 1.75 4.97 25.10
C MET A 72 0.55 4.02 25.06
N ASN A 73 -0.57 4.47 25.62
CA ASN A 73 -1.83 3.78 25.49
C ASN A 73 -2.31 3.82 24.05
N LYS A 74 -2.48 2.64 23.40
CA LYS A 74 -2.77 2.50 21.97
C LYS A 74 -4.04 3.23 21.56
N LYS A 75 -5.11 3.14 22.38
CA LYS A 75 -6.37 3.85 22.12
C LYS A 75 -6.15 5.37 22.08
N ARG A 76 -5.47 5.93 23.10
CA ARG A 76 -5.20 7.38 23.17
C ARG A 76 -4.29 7.84 22.04
N LEU A 77 -3.29 7.00 21.71
CA LEU A 77 -2.37 7.30 20.61
C LEU A 77 -3.11 7.31 19.25
N MET A 78 -4.01 6.35 18.99
CA MET A 78 -4.83 6.34 17.77
C MET A 78 -5.68 7.60 17.67
N ILE A 79 -6.40 7.98 18.75
CA ILE A 79 -7.21 9.21 18.77
C ILE A 79 -6.36 10.44 18.49
N GLY A 80 -5.22 10.57 19.16
CA GLY A 80 -4.31 11.71 18.95
C GLY A 80 -3.77 11.80 17.51
N LEU A 81 -3.43 10.65 16.92
CA LEU A 81 -2.93 10.58 15.54
C LEU A 81 -4.04 10.90 14.52
N ASP A 82 -5.27 10.42 14.73
CA ASP A 82 -6.40 10.77 13.86
C ASP A 82 -6.70 12.28 13.93
N VAL A 83 -6.68 12.88 15.13
CA VAL A 83 -6.89 14.34 15.33
C VAL A 83 -5.74 15.13 14.67
N ILE A 84 -4.50 14.73 14.86
CA ILE A 84 -3.33 15.39 14.24
C ILE A 84 -3.43 15.30 12.71
N GLN A 85 -3.71 14.13 12.15
CA GLN A 85 -3.86 13.96 10.71
C GLN A 85 -5.03 14.78 10.17
N GLY A 86 -6.20 14.72 10.83
CA GLY A 86 -7.38 15.51 10.46
C GLY A 86 -7.09 17.00 10.48
N GLY A 87 -6.38 17.50 11.50
CA GLY A 87 -5.95 18.90 11.60
C GLY A 87 -4.97 19.31 10.50
N LEU A 88 -3.95 18.48 10.21
CA LEU A 88 -2.99 18.74 9.14
C LEU A 88 -3.67 18.72 7.76
N ILE A 89 -4.63 17.82 7.53
CA ILE A 89 -5.40 17.76 6.27
C ILE A 89 -6.33 18.96 6.15
N THR A 90 -6.96 19.43 7.25
CA THR A 90 -7.74 20.67 7.24
C THR A 90 -6.86 21.88 6.90
N LEU A 91 -5.66 21.95 7.50
CA LEU A 91 -4.69 22.99 7.17
C LEU A 91 -4.26 22.91 5.69
N LEU A 92 -4.07 21.70 5.16
CA LEU A 92 -3.76 21.49 3.75
C LEU A 92 -4.86 22.01 2.83
N ALA A 93 -6.15 21.82 3.18
CA ALA A 93 -7.26 22.35 2.42
C ALA A 93 -7.24 23.88 2.32
N ILE A 94 -6.87 24.56 3.43
CA ILE A 94 -6.75 26.03 3.49
C ILE A 94 -5.50 26.51 2.74
N ALA A 95 -4.40 25.76 2.84
CA ALA A 95 -3.08 26.13 2.33
C ALA A 95 -2.77 25.53 0.96
N SER A 96 -3.76 25.05 0.23
CA SER A 96 -3.61 24.34 -1.06
C SER A 96 -3.05 25.21 -2.20
N SER A 97 -2.81 26.51 -1.97
CA SER A 97 -2.19 27.44 -2.94
C SER A 97 -0.66 27.40 -2.96
N SER A 98 0.02 26.75 -2.00
CA SER A 98 1.47 26.71 -1.90
C SER A 98 2.01 25.28 -2.02
N LEU A 99 2.74 24.98 -3.11
CA LEU A 99 3.32 23.66 -3.36
C LEU A 99 4.23 23.19 -2.24
N TRP A 100 5.11 24.06 -1.74
CA TRP A 100 6.03 23.71 -0.64
C TRP A 100 5.29 23.35 0.65
N LEU A 101 4.22 24.10 0.95
CA LEU A 101 3.43 23.84 2.14
C LEU A 101 2.65 22.52 2.00
N ILE A 102 2.17 22.20 0.79
CA ILE A 102 1.58 20.88 0.49
C ILE A 102 2.57 19.77 0.83
N TYR A 103 3.80 19.81 0.32
CA TYR A 103 4.79 18.76 0.56
C TYR A 103 5.15 18.63 2.05
N VAL A 104 5.33 19.74 2.75
CA VAL A 104 5.63 19.73 4.19
C VAL A 104 4.47 19.12 4.98
N LEU A 105 3.24 19.52 4.71
CA LEU A 105 2.06 18.98 5.39
C LEU A 105 1.87 17.49 5.08
N VAL A 106 2.00 17.09 3.83
CA VAL A 106 1.92 15.68 3.40
C VAL A 106 2.99 14.83 4.07
N PHE A 107 4.20 15.36 4.26
CA PHE A 107 5.27 14.66 4.98
C PHE A 107 4.86 14.38 6.43
N PHE A 108 4.34 15.37 7.16
CA PHE A 108 3.87 15.17 8.54
C PHE A 108 2.63 14.29 8.64
N ILE A 109 1.71 14.37 7.67
CA ILE A 109 0.55 13.47 7.57
C ILE A 109 1.03 12.02 7.44
N HIS A 110 2.00 11.75 6.55
CA HIS A 110 2.56 10.41 6.38
C HIS A 110 3.39 9.94 7.58
N MET A 111 4.07 10.84 8.29
CA MET A 111 4.72 10.49 9.57
C MET A 111 3.68 10.01 10.59
N ALA A 112 2.58 10.74 10.77
CA ALA A 112 1.51 10.35 11.67
C ALA A 112 0.85 9.03 11.25
N ALA A 113 0.60 8.82 9.95
CA ALA A 113 0.08 7.57 9.39
C ALA A 113 1.02 6.38 9.64
N SER A 114 2.34 6.58 9.54
CA SER A 114 3.37 5.57 9.80
C SER A 114 3.38 5.09 11.26
N VAL A 115 3.00 5.96 12.20
CA VAL A 115 2.81 5.58 13.63
C VAL A 115 1.43 4.94 13.83
N TYR A 116 0.40 5.43 13.14
CA TYR A 116 -0.98 4.96 13.30
C TYR A 116 -1.13 3.49 12.93
N HIS A 117 -0.55 3.07 11.80
CA HIS A 117 -0.73 1.70 11.29
C HIS A 117 -0.28 0.61 12.29
N PRO A 118 0.97 0.59 12.82
CA PRO A 118 1.38 -0.41 13.80
C PRO A 118 0.65 -0.26 15.15
N THR A 119 0.26 0.96 15.53
CA THR A 119 -0.54 1.21 16.74
C THR A 119 -1.92 0.55 16.63
N SER A 120 -2.61 0.76 15.51
CA SER A 120 -3.90 0.18 15.20
C SER A 120 -3.82 -1.35 15.16
N MET A 121 -2.80 -1.92 14.50
CA MET A 121 -2.58 -3.37 14.48
C MET A 121 -2.39 -3.95 15.88
N SER A 122 -1.62 -3.27 16.74
CA SER A 122 -1.43 -3.68 18.13
C SER A 122 -2.74 -3.61 18.94
N TYR A 123 -3.54 -2.57 18.73
CA TYR A 123 -4.85 -2.40 19.36
C TYR A 123 -5.83 -3.50 18.91
N ILE A 124 -5.95 -3.73 17.60
CA ILE A 124 -6.80 -4.76 16.98
C ILE A 124 -6.44 -6.15 17.52
N THR A 125 -5.14 -6.48 17.54
CA THR A 125 -4.66 -7.78 18.03
C THR A 125 -5.04 -8.05 19.50
N ARG A 126 -5.15 -6.99 20.30
CA ARG A 126 -5.59 -7.11 21.72
C ARG A 126 -7.10 -7.12 21.85
N LEU A 127 -7.82 -6.40 20.98
CA LEU A 127 -9.28 -6.33 20.99
C LEU A 127 -9.92 -7.62 20.48
N ILE A 128 -9.35 -8.21 19.41
CA ILE A 128 -9.93 -9.33 18.69
C ILE A 128 -9.33 -10.66 19.19
N PRO A 129 -10.15 -11.59 19.74
CA PRO A 129 -9.71 -12.93 20.10
C PRO A 129 -9.09 -13.68 18.92
N ALA A 130 -8.11 -14.54 19.17
CA ALA A 130 -7.31 -15.21 18.13
C ALA A 130 -8.18 -15.94 17.07
N HIS A 131 -9.23 -16.65 17.52
CA HIS A 131 -10.14 -17.40 16.65
C HIS A 131 -11.03 -16.52 15.73
N HIS A 132 -11.16 -15.21 16.04
CA HIS A 132 -11.92 -14.25 15.23
C HIS A 132 -11.04 -13.34 14.35
N ARG A 133 -9.72 -13.35 14.52
CA ARG A 133 -8.80 -12.45 13.79
C ARG A 133 -8.85 -12.66 12.28
N GLN A 134 -8.92 -13.92 11.84
CA GLN A 134 -9.02 -14.23 10.41
C GLN A 134 -10.26 -13.57 9.79
N ARG A 135 -11.43 -13.73 10.40
CA ARG A 135 -12.69 -13.13 9.94
C ARG A 135 -12.61 -11.60 9.94
N PHE A 136 -12.05 -11.00 11.00
CA PHE A 136 -11.88 -9.55 11.08
C PHE A 136 -10.96 -9.02 9.98
N ASN A 137 -9.81 -9.67 9.75
CA ASN A 137 -8.86 -9.28 8.73
C ASN A 137 -9.43 -9.43 7.31
N SER A 138 -10.23 -10.48 7.06
CA SER A 138 -10.92 -10.65 5.77
C SER A 138 -11.93 -9.53 5.52
N LEU A 139 -12.74 -9.15 6.53
CA LEU A 139 -13.67 -8.02 6.42
C LEU A 139 -12.94 -6.69 6.23
N ARG A 140 -11.83 -6.47 6.94
CA ARG A 140 -10.97 -5.30 6.75
C ARG A 140 -10.42 -5.23 5.33
N SER A 141 -9.88 -6.32 4.81
CA SER A 141 -9.36 -6.38 3.43
C SER A 141 -10.46 -6.07 2.41
N LEU A 142 -11.68 -6.56 2.64
CA LEU A 142 -12.83 -6.24 1.78
C LEU A 142 -13.16 -4.74 1.82
N LEU A 143 -13.13 -4.12 3.01
CA LEU A 143 -13.36 -2.67 3.16
C LEU A 143 -12.26 -1.86 2.50
N ASP A 144 -10.99 -2.25 2.64
CA ASP A 144 -9.85 -1.56 2.02
C ASP A 144 -9.95 -1.65 0.48
N SER A 145 -10.30 -2.83 -0.07
CA SER A 145 -10.52 -3.00 -1.51
C SER A 145 -11.75 -2.23 -2.01
N GLY A 146 -12.84 -2.22 -1.21
CA GLY A 146 -14.04 -1.43 -1.51
C GLY A 146 -13.76 0.08 -1.49
N ALA A 147 -12.94 0.54 -0.56
CA ALA A 147 -12.53 1.94 -0.47
C ALA A 147 -11.68 2.37 -1.69
N PHE A 148 -10.81 1.49 -2.18
CA PHE A 148 -10.05 1.74 -3.41
C PHE A 148 -10.94 1.85 -4.65
N PHE A 149 -12.06 1.14 -4.69
CA PHE A 149 -13.06 1.26 -5.77
C PHE A 149 -13.94 2.51 -5.61
N ILE A 150 -14.52 2.72 -4.42
CA ILE A 150 -15.53 3.74 -4.15
C ILE A 150 -14.88 5.14 -4.01
N GLY A 151 -13.69 5.25 -3.41
CA GLY A 151 -13.02 6.52 -3.16
C GLY A 151 -12.78 7.35 -4.42
N PRO A 152 -12.08 6.82 -5.43
CA PRO A 152 -11.87 7.53 -6.71
C PRO A 152 -13.17 7.85 -7.45
N ALA A 153 -14.19 6.98 -7.37
CA ALA A 153 -15.51 7.24 -7.96
C ALA A 153 -16.19 8.45 -7.30
N ILE A 154 -16.17 8.51 -5.95
CA ILE A 154 -16.64 9.69 -5.20
C ILE A 154 -15.88 10.93 -5.63
N THR A 155 -14.54 10.84 -5.79
CA THR A 155 -13.72 11.95 -6.22
C THR A 155 -14.11 12.42 -7.62
N GLY A 156 -14.33 11.50 -8.56
CA GLY A 156 -14.82 11.81 -9.91
C GLY A 156 -16.16 12.58 -9.89
N VAL A 157 -17.11 12.14 -9.04
CA VAL A 157 -18.39 12.84 -8.85
C VAL A 157 -18.20 14.22 -8.20
N LEU A 158 -17.34 14.33 -7.18
CA LEU A 158 -17.06 15.62 -6.53
C LEU A 158 -16.49 16.64 -7.50
N PHE A 159 -15.69 16.21 -8.47
CA PHE A 159 -15.13 17.09 -9.49
C PHE A 159 -16.13 17.57 -10.53
N LEU A 160 -17.29 16.92 -10.65
CA LEU A 160 -18.41 17.43 -11.48
C LEU A 160 -19.15 18.60 -10.82
N ILE A 161 -19.17 18.64 -9.49
CA ILE A 161 -19.99 19.58 -8.72
C ILE A 161 -19.19 20.64 -7.94
N GLY A 162 -17.85 20.49 -7.88
CA GLY A 162 -17.04 21.38 -7.05
C GLY A 162 -15.55 21.30 -7.34
N THR A 163 -14.76 21.81 -6.39
CA THR A 163 -13.30 21.82 -6.46
C THR A 163 -12.67 20.60 -5.79
N PRO A 164 -11.44 20.21 -6.16
CA PRO A 164 -10.69 19.14 -5.48
C PRO A 164 -10.54 19.34 -3.96
N VAL A 165 -10.66 20.58 -3.47
CA VAL A 165 -10.57 20.91 -2.03
C VAL A 165 -11.67 20.23 -1.21
N TYR A 166 -12.87 20.04 -1.77
CA TYR A 166 -13.93 19.30 -1.07
C TYR A 166 -13.53 17.87 -0.73
N ALA A 167 -12.79 17.21 -1.61
CA ALA A 167 -12.25 15.88 -1.36
C ALA A 167 -11.29 15.84 -0.17
N ILE A 168 -10.46 16.89 -0.02
CA ILE A 168 -9.54 17.02 1.13
C ILE A 168 -10.34 17.21 2.43
N ILE A 169 -11.38 18.05 2.42
CA ILE A 169 -12.23 18.30 3.59
C ILE A 169 -12.99 17.03 4.02
N ILE A 170 -13.48 16.23 3.07
CA ILE A 170 -14.14 14.95 3.35
C ILE A 170 -13.20 14.00 4.08
N ASN A 171 -11.93 13.90 3.68
CA ASN A 171 -10.96 13.07 4.37
C ASN A 171 -10.67 13.58 5.79
N ALA A 172 -10.54 14.91 5.98
CA ALA A 172 -10.38 15.48 7.32
C ALA A 172 -11.56 15.10 8.22
N GLY A 173 -12.80 15.23 7.71
CA GLY A 173 -14.02 14.81 8.40
C GLY A 173 -14.03 13.31 8.74
N ALA A 174 -13.59 12.45 7.83
CA ALA A 174 -13.49 11.01 8.04
C ALA A 174 -12.50 10.65 9.18
N LEU A 175 -11.38 11.35 9.29
CA LEU A 175 -10.41 11.16 10.37
C LEU A 175 -10.92 11.67 11.72
N PHE A 176 -11.56 12.82 11.78
CA PHE A 176 -12.22 13.28 13.01
C PHE A 176 -13.34 12.34 13.43
N PHE A 177 -14.12 11.84 12.50
CA PHE A 177 -15.12 10.80 12.76
C PHE A 177 -14.47 9.53 13.35
N SER A 178 -13.36 9.06 12.78
CA SER A 178 -12.58 7.93 13.28
C SER A 178 -12.10 8.18 14.71
N ALA A 179 -11.58 9.36 15.01
CA ALA A 179 -11.19 9.76 16.37
C ALA A 179 -12.36 9.66 17.37
N VAL A 180 -13.53 10.19 16.99
CA VAL A 180 -14.74 10.14 17.80
C VAL A 180 -15.19 8.68 18.03
N VAL A 181 -15.25 7.87 16.99
CA VAL A 181 -15.59 6.43 17.12
C VAL A 181 -14.60 5.72 18.02
N THR A 182 -13.30 5.99 17.87
CA THR A 182 -12.26 5.39 18.72
C THR A 182 -12.41 5.83 20.20
N CYS A 183 -12.97 7.00 20.49
CA CYS A 183 -13.28 7.41 21.87
C CYS A 183 -14.29 6.48 22.56
N PHE A 184 -15.23 5.91 21.82
CA PHE A 184 -16.22 4.94 22.36
C PHE A 184 -15.71 3.51 22.44
N MET A 185 -14.54 3.21 21.89
CA MET A 185 -13.94 1.88 21.93
C MET A 185 -13.39 1.56 23.34
N PRO A 186 -13.31 0.27 23.72
CA PRO A 186 -12.79 -0.13 25.04
C PRO A 186 -11.28 0.14 25.16
N ASN A 187 -10.83 0.40 26.39
CA ASN A 187 -9.40 0.51 26.66
C ASN A 187 -8.83 -0.87 27.01
N VAL A 188 -8.22 -1.51 26.00
CA VAL A 188 -7.68 -2.88 26.10
C VAL A 188 -6.39 -3.00 26.93
N GLU A 189 -5.82 -1.89 27.42
CA GLU A 189 -4.56 -1.91 28.20
C GLU A 189 -4.74 -1.90 29.70
N LYS A 190 -5.95 -1.63 30.21
CA LYS A 190 -6.23 -1.59 31.67
C LYS A 190 -6.02 -2.95 32.34
N GLU A 191 -6.08 -4.05 31.59
CA GLU A 191 -6.00 -5.42 32.13
C GLU A 191 -4.57 -6.00 32.19
N GLN A 192 -3.56 -5.36 31.56
CA GLN A 192 -2.20 -5.92 31.45
C GLN A 192 -1.12 -5.24 32.31
N LYS A 193 -1.48 -4.41 33.29
CA LYS A 193 -0.51 -3.74 34.17
C LYS A 193 0.40 -4.66 35.01
N GLN A 194 0.28 -5.99 34.92
CA GLN A 194 1.02 -6.95 35.75
C GLN A 194 2.07 -7.82 35.02
N LYS A 195 2.23 -7.74 33.71
CA LYS A 195 3.36 -8.48 33.06
C LYS A 195 4.43 -7.50 32.65
N LYS A 196 5.57 -7.54 33.39
CA LYS A 196 6.81 -6.78 33.11
C LYS A 196 7.15 -6.87 31.63
N VAL A 197 7.12 -5.72 30.96
CA VAL A 197 7.65 -5.55 29.60
C VAL A 197 9.13 -5.96 29.63
N LYS A 198 9.47 -7.03 28.90
CA LYS A 198 10.88 -7.31 28.58
C LYS A 198 11.40 -6.06 27.87
N LYS A 199 12.46 -5.45 28.46
CA LYS A 199 13.15 -4.29 27.89
C LYS A 199 13.52 -4.64 26.43
N THR A 200 12.82 -4.03 25.48
CA THR A 200 13.25 -4.02 24.08
C THR A 200 14.66 -3.45 24.04
N LYS A 201 15.62 -4.24 23.57
CA LYS A 201 17.00 -3.76 23.38
C LYS A 201 16.93 -2.50 22.52
N ARG A 202 17.55 -1.40 23.00
CA ARG A 202 17.70 -0.18 22.20
C ARG A 202 18.36 -0.55 20.88
N MET A 203 17.81 -0.04 19.78
CA MET A 203 18.38 -0.19 18.46
C MET A 203 19.82 0.36 18.48
N SER A 204 20.81 -0.51 18.31
CA SER A 204 22.22 -0.17 18.25
C SER A 204 22.71 -0.43 16.83
N LEU A 205 23.62 0.40 16.31
CA LEU A 205 24.28 0.18 15.02
C LEU A 205 24.91 -1.23 14.92
N HIS A 206 25.34 -1.79 16.04
CA HIS A 206 25.86 -3.15 16.09
C HIS A 206 24.77 -4.20 15.79
N LEU A 207 23.56 -4.03 16.30
CA LEU A 207 22.42 -4.91 16.01
C LEU A 207 22.02 -4.85 14.53
N LEU A 208 22.03 -3.67 13.92
CA LEU A 208 21.81 -3.51 12.49
C LEU A 208 22.84 -4.28 11.66
N LYS A 209 24.11 -4.19 12.03
CA LYS A 209 25.21 -4.91 11.35
C LYS A 209 25.04 -6.43 11.45
N ASP A 210 24.62 -6.92 12.61
CA ASP A 210 24.35 -8.37 12.82
C ASP A 210 23.12 -8.82 12.04
N ASP A 211 22.07 -8.00 11.99
CA ASP A 211 20.88 -8.26 11.18
C ASP A 211 21.20 -8.28 9.67
N TRP A 212 22.05 -7.36 9.18
CA TRP A 212 22.53 -7.37 7.80
C TRP A 212 23.34 -8.64 7.48
N ARG A 213 24.28 -9.02 8.35
CA ARG A 213 25.06 -10.26 8.18
C ARG A 213 24.17 -11.49 8.12
N PHE A 214 23.19 -11.55 9.02
CA PHE A 214 22.21 -12.64 9.04
C PHE A 214 21.43 -12.72 7.73
N VAL A 215 20.85 -11.59 7.26
CA VAL A 215 20.06 -11.54 6.02
C VAL A 215 20.92 -11.91 4.81
N ILE A 216 22.17 -11.43 4.73
CA ILE A 216 23.10 -11.83 3.65
C ILE A 216 23.39 -13.33 3.69
N SER A 217 23.63 -13.91 4.89
CA SER A 217 23.85 -15.34 5.04
C SER A 217 22.63 -16.16 4.63
N PHE A 218 21.44 -15.75 5.08
CA PHE A 218 20.18 -16.38 4.70
C PHE A 218 19.96 -16.32 3.18
N SER A 219 20.24 -15.16 2.57
CA SER A 219 20.09 -14.95 1.13
C SER A 219 21.01 -15.85 0.31
N ARG A 220 22.22 -16.08 0.78
CA ARG A 220 23.17 -17.00 0.12
C ARG A 220 22.75 -18.48 0.23
N MET A 221 22.09 -18.87 1.32
CA MET A 221 21.57 -20.23 1.49
C MET A 221 20.29 -20.48 0.71
N HIS A 222 19.43 -19.46 0.56
CA HIS A 222 18.12 -19.56 -0.09
C HIS A 222 18.02 -18.70 -1.36
N VAL A 223 19.01 -18.84 -2.27
CA VAL A 223 19.16 -18.02 -3.48
C VAL A 223 17.87 -17.97 -4.30
N TYR A 224 17.20 -19.11 -4.50
CA TYR A 224 15.97 -19.16 -5.29
C TYR A 224 14.85 -18.32 -4.67
N VAL A 225 14.58 -18.47 -3.37
CA VAL A 225 13.54 -17.73 -2.65
C VAL A 225 13.79 -16.22 -2.73
N ILE A 226 15.05 -15.83 -2.51
CA ILE A 226 15.46 -14.44 -2.55
C ILE A 226 15.44 -13.88 -3.97
N SER A 227 15.77 -14.65 -4.99
CA SER A 227 15.66 -14.22 -6.40
C SER A 227 14.20 -13.89 -6.76
N VAL A 228 13.24 -14.75 -6.37
CA VAL A 228 11.80 -14.46 -6.58
C VAL A 228 11.39 -13.20 -5.82
N TYR A 229 11.84 -13.04 -4.57
CA TYR A 229 11.56 -11.86 -3.76
C TYR A 229 12.08 -10.58 -4.44
N VAL A 230 13.35 -10.54 -4.83
CA VAL A 230 14.01 -9.37 -5.43
C VAL A 230 13.37 -9.00 -6.78
N LEU A 231 13.06 -10.00 -7.61
CA LEU A 231 12.38 -9.74 -8.90
C LEU A 231 10.96 -9.20 -8.69
N PHE A 232 10.23 -9.73 -7.70
CA PHE A 232 8.90 -9.22 -7.38
C PHE A 232 8.96 -7.81 -6.77
N SER A 233 9.95 -7.52 -5.91
CA SER A 233 10.20 -6.15 -5.43
C SER A 233 10.56 -5.21 -6.59
N GLY A 234 11.39 -5.64 -7.54
CA GLY A 234 11.67 -4.88 -8.76
C GLY A 234 10.40 -4.59 -9.58
N PHE A 235 9.50 -5.55 -9.67
CA PHE A 235 8.19 -5.38 -10.29
C PHE A 235 7.34 -4.31 -9.56
N ILE A 236 7.29 -4.32 -8.21
CA ILE A 236 6.60 -3.29 -7.42
C ILE A 236 7.23 -1.90 -7.63
N VAL A 237 8.56 -1.83 -7.69
CA VAL A 237 9.29 -0.58 -7.97
C VAL A 237 8.89 0.00 -9.32
N MET A 238 8.85 -0.83 -10.37
CA MET A 238 8.44 -0.40 -11.71
C MET A 238 6.98 0.06 -11.76
N GLN A 239 6.07 -0.66 -11.11
CA GLN A 239 4.68 -0.23 -10.97
C GLN A 239 4.60 1.16 -10.35
N THR A 240 5.24 1.36 -9.19
CA THR A 240 5.20 2.64 -8.47
C THR A 240 5.76 3.78 -9.32
N ALA A 241 6.82 3.52 -10.10
CA ALA A 241 7.40 4.51 -10.98
C ALA A 241 6.44 4.91 -12.13
N ILE A 242 5.75 3.95 -12.74
CA ILE A 242 4.75 4.22 -13.79
C ILE A 242 3.53 4.93 -13.21
N ASP A 243 3.00 4.45 -12.07
CA ASP A 243 1.83 5.02 -11.40
C ASP A 243 2.05 6.49 -11.00
N SER A 244 3.28 6.89 -10.70
CA SER A 244 3.62 8.29 -10.40
C SER A 244 3.41 9.24 -11.59
N LEU A 245 3.39 8.72 -12.81
CA LEU A 245 3.13 9.45 -14.04
C LEU A 245 1.67 9.34 -14.53
N GLU A 246 0.83 8.57 -13.84
CA GLU A 246 -0.56 8.27 -14.27
C GLU A 246 -1.38 9.54 -14.48
N VAL A 247 -1.31 10.52 -13.56
CA VAL A 247 -2.01 11.79 -13.68
C VAL A 247 -1.55 12.56 -14.89
N ALA A 248 -0.22 12.70 -15.08
CA ALA A 248 0.35 13.40 -16.21
C ALA A 248 -0.05 12.73 -17.54
N PHE A 249 0.05 11.40 -17.63
CA PHE A 249 -0.38 10.64 -18.79
C PHE A 249 -1.87 10.87 -19.10
N SER A 250 -2.72 10.82 -18.10
CA SER A 250 -4.16 11.01 -18.23
C SER A 250 -4.50 12.42 -18.71
N LYS A 251 -3.77 13.44 -18.25
CA LYS A 251 -4.03 14.86 -18.57
C LYS A 251 -3.38 15.32 -19.86
N GLU A 252 -2.12 14.94 -20.12
CA GLU A 252 -1.35 15.42 -21.24
C GLU A 252 -1.53 14.55 -22.50
N VAL A 253 -1.70 13.24 -22.33
CA VAL A 253 -1.76 12.29 -23.45
C VAL A 253 -3.19 11.94 -23.82
N LEU A 254 -4.01 11.62 -22.82
CA LEU A 254 -5.41 11.23 -23.04
C LEU A 254 -6.39 12.41 -22.97
N LEU A 255 -5.93 13.57 -22.49
CA LEU A 255 -6.71 14.81 -22.35
C LEU A 255 -8.01 14.63 -21.52
N LEU A 256 -7.95 13.75 -20.51
CA LEU A 256 -9.09 13.45 -19.67
C LEU A 256 -9.46 14.62 -18.76
N THR A 257 -10.74 14.80 -18.54
CA THR A 257 -11.26 15.68 -17.49
C THR A 257 -10.89 15.14 -16.11
N ASP A 258 -11.00 15.96 -15.05
CA ASP A 258 -10.72 15.51 -13.67
C ASP A 258 -11.66 14.39 -13.25
N SER A 259 -12.92 14.48 -13.66
CA SER A 259 -13.92 13.44 -13.40
C SER A 259 -13.59 12.12 -14.09
N GLU A 260 -13.23 12.15 -15.37
CA GLU A 260 -12.83 10.96 -16.12
C GLU A 260 -11.60 10.30 -15.50
N TYR A 261 -10.62 11.10 -15.03
CA TYR A 261 -9.48 10.55 -14.29
C TYR A 261 -9.91 9.84 -12.99
N GLY A 262 -10.80 10.44 -12.21
CA GLY A 262 -11.36 9.80 -11.02
C GLY A 262 -12.06 8.46 -11.33
N PHE A 263 -12.86 8.42 -12.41
CA PHE A 263 -13.49 7.17 -12.85
C PHE A 263 -12.50 6.15 -13.39
N LEU A 264 -11.43 6.58 -14.06
CA LEU A 264 -10.36 5.69 -14.52
C LEU A 264 -9.73 4.93 -13.35
N VAL A 265 -9.34 5.65 -12.29
CA VAL A 265 -8.78 5.02 -11.08
C VAL A 265 -9.81 4.15 -10.36
N SER A 266 -11.10 4.54 -10.38
CA SER A 266 -12.17 3.69 -9.84
C SER A 266 -12.26 2.35 -10.58
N LEU A 267 -12.09 2.33 -11.91
CA LEU A 267 -12.08 1.09 -12.69
C LEU A 267 -10.90 0.18 -12.34
N ALA A 268 -9.74 0.74 -11.99
CA ALA A 268 -8.66 -0.04 -11.40
C ALA A 268 -9.10 -0.69 -10.07
N GLY A 269 -9.81 0.06 -9.21
CA GLY A 269 -10.41 -0.48 -7.98
C GLY A 269 -11.38 -1.64 -8.24
N ALA A 270 -12.23 -1.51 -9.25
CA ALA A 270 -13.13 -2.60 -9.69
C ALA A 270 -12.34 -3.84 -10.13
N GLY A 271 -11.23 -3.66 -10.85
CA GLY A 271 -10.32 -4.73 -11.25
C GLY A 271 -9.78 -5.50 -10.03
N ILE A 272 -9.29 -4.79 -9.00
CA ILE A 272 -8.81 -5.43 -7.75
C ILE A 272 -9.93 -6.21 -7.06
N LEU A 273 -11.14 -5.66 -6.96
CA LEU A 273 -12.27 -6.35 -6.33
C LEU A 273 -12.62 -7.63 -7.06
N VAL A 274 -12.76 -7.56 -8.37
CA VAL A 274 -13.05 -8.73 -9.22
C VAL A 274 -11.92 -9.76 -9.12
N GLY A 275 -10.66 -9.33 -9.22
CA GLY A 275 -9.49 -10.19 -9.09
C GLY A 275 -9.41 -10.88 -7.73
N SER A 276 -9.69 -10.15 -6.66
CA SER A 276 -9.72 -10.71 -5.30
C SER A 276 -10.85 -11.73 -5.11
N PHE A 277 -12.04 -11.47 -5.65
CA PHE A 277 -13.15 -12.40 -5.63
C PHE A 277 -12.82 -13.69 -6.40
N LEU A 278 -12.26 -13.55 -7.62
CA LEU A 278 -11.82 -14.69 -8.43
C LEU A 278 -10.71 -15.50 -7.72
N ASN A 279 -9.79 -14.84 -7.04
CA ASN A 279 -8.79 -15.51 -6.22
C ASN A 279 -9.42 -16.41 -5.15
N VAL A 280 -10.42 -15.91 -4.41
CA VAL A 280 -11.11 -16.70 -3.40
C VAL A 280 -11.85 -17.88 -4.04
N ALA A 281 -12.53 -17.66 -5.16
CA ALA A 281 -13.31 -18.68 -5.86
C ALA A 281 -12.43 -19.80 -6.45
N PHE A 282 -11.22 -19.45 -6.93
CA PHE A 282 -10.34 -20.37 -7.65
C PHE A 282 -9.03 -20.70 -6.92
N ALA A 283 -8.84 -20.23 -5.68
CA ALA A 283 -7.60 -20.39 -4.89
C ALA A 283 -7.09 -21.84 -4.80
N LYS A 284 -7.99 -22.83 -4.81
CA LYS A 284 -7.62 -24.24 -4.75
C LYS A 284 -7.19 -24.82 -6.09
N LYS A 285 -7.51 -24.16 -7.21
CA LYS A 285 -7.28 -24.68 -8.58
C LYS A 285 -5.99 -24.13 -9.19
N TRP A 286 -5.55 -22.95 -8.78
CA TRP A 286 -4.41 -22.26 -9.37
C TRP A 286 -3.19 -22.36 -8.46
N GLY A 287 -2.10 -22.91 -8.98
CA GLY A 287 -0.84 -23.01 -8.24
C GLY A 287 -0.23 -21.60 -7.98
N ILE A 288 0.44 -21.46 -6.85
CA ILE A 288 1.10 -20.21 -6.43
C ILE A 288 2.07 -19.69 -7.50
N SER A 289 2.78 -20.57 -8.17
CA SER A 289 3.72 -20.25 -9.26
C SER A 289 3.03 -19.55 -10.44
N TYR A 290 1.83 -20.02 -10.82
CA TYR A 290 1.03 -19.41 -11.88
C TYR A 290 0.48 -18.04 -11.45
N LEU A 291 0.04 -17.91 -10.20
CA LEU A 291 -0.46 -16.64 -9.67
C LEU A 291 0.63 -15.56 -9.72
N ILE A 292 1.86 -15.87 -9.32
CA ILE A 292 2.98 -14.93 -9.39
C ILE A 292 3.39 -14.70 -10.86
N GLY A 293 3.73 -15.76 -11.58
CA GLY A 293 4.34 -15.67 -12.89
C GLY A 293 3.38 -15.06 -13.93
N ILE A 294 2.25 -15.73 -14.17
CA ILE A 294 1.27 -15.29 -15.16
C ILE A 294 0.58 -14.01 -14.70
N GLY A 295 0.24 -13.91 -13.39
CA GLY A 295 -0.36 -12.70 -12.83
C GLY A 295 0.47 -11.45 -13.11
N SER A 296 1.78 -11.48 -12.84
CA SER A 296 2.65 -10.32 -13.10
C SER A 296 2.81 -9.99 -14.59
N VAL A 297 2.82 -10.99 -15.48
CA VAL A 297 2.84 -10.75 -16.94
C VAL A 297 1.56 -10.04 -17.38
N PHE A 298 0.39 -10.46 -16.89
CA PHE A 298 -0.87 -9.78 -17.23
C PHE A 298 -0.94 -8.35 -16.66
N VAL A 299 -0.30 -8.06 -15.51
CA VAL A 299 -0.14 -6.68 -15.05
C VAL A 299 0.66 -5.86 -16.07
N ALA A 300 1.78 -6.38 -16.55
CA ALA A 300 2.58 -5.69 -17.57
C ALA A 300 1.81 -5.49 -18.89
N VAL A 301 1.02 -6.48 -19.30
CA VAL A 301 0.11 -6.34 -20.47
C VAL A 301 -0.91 -5.22 -20.24
N GLY A 302 -1.49 -5.11 -19.04
CA GLY A 302 -2.39 -4.02 -18.68
C GLY A 302 -1.72 -2.65 -18.76
N TYR A 303 -0.46 -2.53 -18.30
CA TYR A 303 0.34 -1.30 -18.48
C TYR A 303 0.64 -1.00 -19.94
N LEU A 304 0.89 -2.01 -20.78
CA LEU A 304 1.06 -1.79 -22.22
C LEU A 304 -0.24 -1.27 -22.86
N ILE A 305 -1.39 -1.87 -22.54
CA ILE A 305 -2.69 -1.38 -23.02
C ILE A 305 -2.90 0.07 -22.60
N PHE A 306 -2.58 0.43 -21.34
CA PHE A 306 -2.67 1.79 -20.83
C PHE A 306 -1.70 2.73 -21.57
N ALA A 307 -0.43 2.37 -21.71
CA ALA A 307 0.60 3.20 -22.32
C ALA A 307 0.36 3.50 -23.82
N PHE A 308 -0.25 2.55 -24.54
CA PHE A 308 -0.60 2.71 -25.94
C PHE A 308 -2.06 3.14 -26.17
N SER A 309 -2.79 3.45 -25.11
CA SER A 309 -4.16 3.94 -25.20
C SER A 309 -4.22 5.31 -25.89
N SER A 310 -5.32 5.52 -26.60
CA SER A 310 -5.65 6.78 -27.26
C SER A 310 -7.03 7.32 -26.84
N SER A 311 -7.70 6.63 -25.91
CA SER A 311 -9.02 7.00 -25.42
C SER A 311 -9.24 6.53 -23.99
N PHE A 312 -10.20 7.15 -23.30
CA PHE A 312 -10.64 6.74 -21.96
C PHE A 312 -11.01 5.26 -21.90
N VAL A 313 -11.72 4.73 -22.92
CA VAL A 313 -12.20 3.33 -22.93
C VAL A 313 -11.01 2.35 -22.97
N ILE A 314 -10.03 2.58 -23.86
CA ILE A 314 -8.85 1.70 -23.96
C ILE A 314 -8.02 1.78 -22.70
N ALA A 315 -7.81 2.98 -22.16
CA ALA A 315 -7.11 3.18 -20.90
C ALA A 315 -7.82 2.44 -19.74
N SER A 316 -9.14 2.52 -19.70
CA SER A 316 -9.98 1.83 -18.69
C SER A 316 -9.82 0.31 -18.74
N VAL A 317 -9.76 -0.28 -19.94
CA VAL A 317 -9.46 -1.70 -20.10
C VAL A 317 -8.07 -2.03 -19.57
N GLY A 318 -7.06 -1.19 -19.89
CA GLY A 318 -5.70 -1.37 -19.42
C GLY A 318 -5.60 -1.38 -17.89
N VAL A 319 -6.15 -0.35 -17.22
CA VAL A 319 -6.10 -0.24 -15.75
C VAL A 319 -6.94 -1.30 -15.06
N PHE A 320 -8.06 -1.73 -15.64
CA PHE A 320 -8.85 -2.83 -15.11
C PHE A 320 -8.09 -4.16 -15.16
N VAL A 321 -7.47 -4.47 -16.32
CA VAL A 321 -6.68 -5.71 -16.52
C VAL A 321 -5.48 -5.74 -15.57
N LEU A 322 -4.70 -4.64 -15.50
CA LEU A 322 -3.54 -4.59 -14.61
C LEU A 322 -3.93 -4.77 -13.14
N ALA A 323 -5.00 -4.13 -12.70
CA ALA A 323 -5.45 -4.17 -11.32
C ALA A 323 -6.03 -5.55 -10.93
N LEU A 324 -6.82 -6.16 -11.83
CA LEU A 324 -7.31 -7.53 -11.68
C LEU A 324 -6.15 -8.52 -11.55
N ALA A 325 -5.18 -8.44 -12.46
CA ALA A 325 -4.03 -9.32 -12.47
C ALA A 325 -3.10 -9.09 -11.25
N ASN A 326 -2.99 -7.84 -10.78
CA ASN A 326 -2.22 -7.48 -9.60
C ASN A 326 -2.75 -8.16 -8.32
N ALA A 327 -4.08 -8.33 -8.19
CA ALA A 327 -4.67 -9.08 -7.09
C ALA A 327 -4.18 -10.54 -7.06
N PHE A 328 -4.01 -11.19 -8.22
CA PHE A 328 -3.45 -12.53 -8.31
C PHE A 328 -1.96 -12.57 -7.99
N ALA A 329 -1.16 -11.70 -8.59
CA ALA A 329 0.28 -11.64 -8.39
C ALA A 329 0.64 -11.42 -6.92
N ASN A 330 -0.03 -10.46 -6.24
CA ASN A 330 0.19 -10.16 -4.83
C ASN A 330 -0.23 -11.32 -3.91
N THR A 331 -1.38 -11.98 -4.18
CA THR A 331 -1.83 -13.14 -3.40
C THR A 331 -0.83 -14.29 -3.52
N GLY A 332 -0.37 -14.56 -4.74
CA GLY A 332 0.65 -15.57 -5.00
C GLY A 332 1.95 -15.28 -4.27
N PHE A 333 2.46 -14.05 -4.38
CA PHE A 333 3.70 -13.65 -3.73
C PHE A 333 3.63 -13.68 -2.21
N MET A 334 2.55 -13.18 -1.60
CA MET A 334 2.37 -13.24 -0.15
C MET A 334 2.33 -14.68 0.36
N THR A 335 1.66 -15.57 -0.37
CA THR A 335 1.62 -17.00 -0.02
C THR A 335 3.01 -17.65 -0.16
N PHE A 336 3.72 -17.35 -1.26
CA PHE A 336 5.09 -17.82 -1.45
C PHE A 336 6.03 -17.33 -0.34
N TYR A 337 5.96 -16.06 0.02
CA TYR A 337 6.73 -15.44 1.09
C TYR A 337 6.48 -16.13 2.43
N GLN A 338 5.22 -16.34 2.80
CA GLN A 338 4.84 -17.01 4.05
C GLN A 338 5.27 -18.48 4.11
N ASN A 339 5.27 -19.18 2.96
CA ASN A 339 5.65 -20.59 2.88
C ASN A 339 7.17 -20.82 2.88
N ASN A 340 7.98 -19.81 2.55
CA ASN A 340 9.41 -19.99 2.32
C ASN A 340 10.30 -19.16 3.25
N ILE A 341 9.74 -18.24 4.04
CA ILE A 341 10.52 -17.45 5.00
C ILE A 341 10.05 -17.78 6.42
N PRO A 342 10.93 -18.30 7.28
CA PRO A 342 10.57 -18.61 8.67
C PRO A 342 10.10 -17.36 9.41
N VAL A 343 9.07 -17.52 10.27
CA VAL A 343 8.43 -16.42 11.00
C VAL A 343 9.42 -15.65 11.87
N GLU A 344 10.41 -16.35 12.43
CA GLU A 344 11.46 -15.80 13.33
C GLU A 344 12.35 -14.77 12.63
N VAL A 345 12.48 -14.85 11.30
CA VAL A 345 13.37 -14.00 10.50
C VAL A 345 12.62 -13.11 9.52
N MET A 346 11.30 -13.33 9.37
CA MET A 346 10.44 -12.56 8.47
C MET A 346 10.56 -11.05 8.66
N GLY A 347 10.57 -10.59 9.91
CA GLY A 347 10.69 -9.17 10.23
C GLY A 347 12.03 -8.56 9.80
N ARG A 348 13.14 -9.28 9.95
CA ARG A 348 14.47 -8.81 9.54
C ARG A 348 14.58 -8.72 8.02
N ILE A 349 14.11 -9.76 7.33
CA ILE A 349 14.12 -9.80 5.87
C ILE A 349 13.23 -8.70 5.31
N ALA A 350 11.98 -8.57 5.77
CA ALA A 350 11.06 -7.52 5.34
C ALA A 350 11.62 -6.11 5.60
N SER A 351 12.24 -5.88 6.76
CA SER A 351 12.82 -4.57 7.09
C SER A 351 13.98 -4.20 6.19
N LEU A 352 14.94 -5.10 5.98
CA LEU A 352 16.16 -4.79 5.23
C LEU A 352 15.90 -4.73 3.72
N TYR A 353 15.17 -5.68 3.18
CA TYR A 353 14.77 -5.62 1.76
C TYR A 353 13.79 -4.49 1.50
N GLY A 354 12.90 -4.17 2.46
CA GLY A 354 12.01 -3.01 2.37
C GLY A 354 12.76 -1.66 2.33
N LEU A 355 13.90 -1.53 3.02
CA LEU A 355 14.77 -0.35 2.88
C LEU A 355 15.38 -0.25 1.48
N VAL A 356 15.85 -1.37 0.92
CA VAL A 356 16.39 -1.42 -0.45
C VAL A 356 15.29 -1.10 -1.46
N GLU A 357 14.11 -1.68 -1.30
CA GLU A 357 12.94 -1.43 -2.15
C GLU A 357 12.54 0.06 -2.09
N ALA A 358 12.47 0.66 -0.89
CA ALA A 358 12.18 2.09 -0.75
C ALA A 358 13.22 2.98 -1.46
N ALA A 359 14.51 2.65 -1.35
CA ALA A 359 15.57 3.37 -2.06
C ALA A 359 15.44 3.23 -3.58
N LEU A 360 15.10 2.03 -4.07
CA LEU A 360 14.85 1.78 -5.50
C LEU A 360 13.58 2.49 -5.99
N ILE A 361 12.49 2.53 -5.21
CA ILE A 361 11.29 3.30 -5.52
C ILE A 361 11.65 4.77 -5.68
N ILE A 362 12.37 5.36 -4.71
CA ILE A 362 12.81 6.75 -4.79
C ILE A 362 13.63 6.99 -6.06
N SER A 363 14.63 6.15 -6.31
CA SER A 363 15.51 6.27 -7.47
C SER A 363 14.75 6.17 -8.79
N MET A 364 13.96 5.12 -8.97
CA MET A 364 13.23 4.86 -10.22
C MET A 364 12.13 5.87 -10.48
N THR A 365 11.33 6.22 -9.45
CA THR A 365 10.29 7.25 -9.57
C THR A 365 10.89 8.60 -9.95
N THR A 366 12.01 8.99 -9.32
CA THR A 366 12.74 10.21 -9.69
C THR A 366 13.26 10.14 -11.12
N THR A 367 13.87 9.02 -11.51
CA THR A 367 14.38 8.84 -12.88
C THR A 367 13.26 8.97 -13.92
N PHE A 368 12.12 8.33 -13.70
CA PHE A 368 10.98 8.41 -14.62
C PHE A 368 10.39 9.82 -14.67
N ALA A 369 10.24 10.48 -13.53
CA ALA A 369 9.73 11.84 -13.45
C ALA A 369 10.67 12.87 -14.11
N VAL A 370 11.99 12.71 -13.95
CA VAL A 370 12.99 13.54 -14.62
C VAL A 370 13.01 13.23 -16.12
N ALA A 371 12.95 11.95 -16.51
CA ALA A 371 12.89 11.58 -17.93
C ALA A 371 11.65 12.19 -18.63
N ALA A 372 10.51 12.27 -17.93
CA ALA A 372 9.29 12.90 -18.46
C ALA A 372 9.42 14.43 -18.67
N GLN A 373 10.46 15.08 -18.14
CA GLN A 373 10.76 16.49 -18.43
C GLN A 373 11.50 16.67 -19.78
N PHE A 374 12.28 15.66 -20.19
CA PHE A 374 13.09 15.71 -21.41
C PHE A 374 12.41 14.98 -22.57
N PHE A 375 11.58 13.99 -22.27
CA PHE A 375 10.86 13.18 -23.24
C PHE A 375 9.36 13.32 -22.99
N SER A 376 8.51 12.91 -23.95
CA SER A 376 7.08 12.90 -23.72
C SER A 376 6.71 11.88 -22.63
N VAL A 377 5.72 12.22 -21.80
CA VAL A 377 5.19 11.31 -20.76
C VAL A 377 4.79 9.97 -21.38
N LYS A 378 4.21 9.97 -22.59
CA LYS A 378 3.83 8.77 -23.32
C LYS A 378 5.02 7.83 -23.59
N LEU A 379 6.15 8.37 -24.02
CA LEU A 379 7.36 7.58 -24.27
C LEU A 379 7.92 6.96 -23.01
N VAL A 380 7.95 7.71 -21.90
CA VAL A 380 8.48 7.22 -20.62
C VAL A 380 7.58 6.13 -20.05
N VAL A 381 6.27 6.30 -20.08
CA VAL A 381 5.30 5.29 -19.64
C VAL A 381 5.37 4.04 -20.52
N ALA A 382 5.46 4.18 -21.85
CA ALA A 382 5.59 3.05 -22.77
C ALA A 382 6.90 2.28 -22.53
N PHE A 383 8.02 2.99 -22.35
CA PHE A 383 9.31 2.37 -22.01
C PHE A 383 9.24 1.62 -20.69
N GLY A 384 8.63 2.24 -19.65
CA GLY A 384 8.41 1.61 -18.35
C GLY A 384 7.57 0.34 -18.45
N ALA A 385 6.48 0.37 -19.24
CA ALA A 385 5.61 -0.78 -19.46
C ALA A 385 6.35 -1.94 -20.17
N ILE A 386 7.19 -1.63 -21.17
CA ILE A 386 8.03 -2.63 -21.86
C ILE A 386 9.06 -3.23 -20.88
N LEU A 387 9.74 -2.38 -20.09
CA LEU A 387 10.72 -2.86 -19.11
C LEU A 387 10.05 -3.73 -18.04
N THR A 388 8.85 -3.37 -17.60
CA THR A 388 8.03 -4.18 -16.69
C THR A 388 7.66 -5.52 -17.33
N LEU A 389 7.32 -5.55 -18.62
CA LEU A 389 7.04 -6.80 -19.32
C LEU A 389 8.28 -7.71 -19.34
N VAL A 390 9.46 -7.19 -19.68
CA VAL A 390 10.70 -7.96 -19.68
C VAL A 390 10.98 -8.54 -18.29
N LEU A 391 10.87 -7.71 -17.26
CA LEU A 391 11.08 -8.15 -15.86
C LEU A 391 10.08 -9.24 -15.45
N THR A 392 8.81 -9.09 -15.78
CA THR A 392 7.76 -10.06 -15.43
C THR A 392 7.85 -11.35 -16.23
N LEU A 393 8.34 -11.31 -17.47
CA LEU A 393 8.66 -12.52 -18.24
C LEU A 393 9.80 -13.32 -17.60
N VAL A 394 10.86 -12.65 -17.12
CA VAL A 394 11.93 -13.29 -16.35
C VAL A 394 11.39 -13.89 -15.06
N LEU A 395 10.57 -13.13 -14.33
CA LEU A 395 9.92 -13.61 -13.10
C LEU A 395 9.03 -14.82 -13.39
N CYS A 396 8.24 -14.79 -14.47
CA CYS A 396 7.39 -15.89 -14.89
C CYS A 396 8.21 -17.15 -15.24
N ALA A 397 9.27 -17.00 -16.02
CA ALA A 397 10.15 -18.11 -16.38
C ALA A 397 10.76 -18.79 -15.16
N ILE A 398 11.21 -18.01 -14.18
CA ILE A 398 11.77 -18.55 -12.92
C ILE A 398 10.70 -19.27 -12.09
N ASN A 399 9.48 -18.70 -11.97
CA ASN A 399 8.41 -19.29 -11.19
C ASN A 399 7.84 -20.57 -11.82
N LEU A 400 7.83 -20.68 -13.14
CA LEU A 400 7.31 -21.86 -13.84
C LEU A 400 8.35 -22.96 -14.07
N PHE A 401 9.60 -22.76 -13.61
CA PHE A 401 10.67 -23.74 -13.79
C PHE A 401 10.36 -25.05 -13.05
N PRO A 402 10.22 -26.21 -13.74
CA PRO A 402 9.68 -27.43 -13.15
C PRO A 402 10.44 -27.96 -11.93
N ARG A 403 11.78 -27.84 -11.91
CA ARG A 403 12.63 -28.31 -10.81
C ARG A 403 12.43 -27.54 -9.50
N LYS A 404 11.70 -26.42 -9.49
CA LYS A 404 11.50 -25.54 -8.35
C LYS A 404 10.07 -25.56 -7.79
N GLN A 405 9.22 -26.44 -8.30
CA GLN A 405 7.81 -26.54 -7.87
C GLN A 405 7.65 -26.88 -6.38
N ALA A 406 8.62 -27.55 -5.76
CA ALA A 406 8.62 -27.86 -4.32
C ALA A 406 8.51 -26.60 -3.43
N TYR A 407 9.02 -25.44 -3.87
CA TYR A 407 8.93 -24.18 -3.13
C TYR A 407 7.51 -23.61 -3.07
N TYR A 408 6.58 -24.12 -3.88
CA TYR A 408 5.20 -23.65 -3.97
C TYR A 408 4.19 -24.57 -3.27
N VAL A 409 4.61 -25.75 -2.80
CA VAL A 409 3.73 -26.79 -2.22
C VAL A 409 3.75 -26.76 -0.69
N GLY A 410 4.02 -25.63 -0.04
CA GLY A 410 3.85 -25.49 1.43
C GLY A 410 4.65 -26.45 2.33
N ALA A 411 5.59 -27.24 1.79
CA ALA A 411 6.47 -28.12 2.58
C ALA A 411 7.53 -27.30 3.36
N PRO A 412 7.98 -27.73 4.55
CA PRO A 412 9.06 -27.08 5.29
C PRO A 412 10.33 -26.92 4.43
N ILE A 413 11.10 -25.86 4.68
CA ILE A 413 12.31 -25.54 3.89
C ILE A 413 13.35 -26.68 3.98
N GLU A 414 13.41 -27.37 5.10
CA GLU A 414 14.34 -28.49 5.33
C GLU A 414 14.11 -29.67 4.38
N GLU A 415 12.91 -29.85 3.82
CA GLU A 415 12.56 -30.88 2.85
C GLU A 415 12.71 -30.46 1.38
N LYS A 416 13.12 -29.20 1.13
CA LYS A 416 13.15 -28.57 -0.21
C LYS A 416 14.55 -28.52 -0.84
N GLY A 417 15.55 -29.16 -0.19
CA GLY A 417 16.96 -29.21 -0.60
C GLY A 417 17.28 -29.99 -1.87
#